data_52b928a9605374ff3509513b856c596c
#
_entry.id   52b928a9605374ff3509513b856c596c
#
_cell.length_a   1.000
_cell.length_b   1.000
_cell.length_c   1.000
_cell.angle_alpha   90.00
_cell.angle_beta   90.00
_cell.angle_gamma   90.00
#
_symmetry.space_group_name_H-M   'P 1'
#
loop_
_entity.id
_entity.type
_entity.pdbx_description
1 polymer ?
#
loop_
_entity_poly.entity_id
_entity_poly.type
_entity_poly.pdbx_seq_one_letter_code
_entity_poly.pdbx_strand_id
1 'polypeptide(L)'
;MFKNKNHSSNNLCGNNVKEIRKSKSPKLSQKGLSDLLQLEGLDIDKNAIQRIESGQRFVTDIELKYLSKVLHVTLDELLHE
;
A
#
# COMPACT_ATOMS: atom_id res chain seq x y z
N MET A 1 26.89 -2.34 -2.42
CA MET A 1 25.89 -1.31 -2.68
C MET A 1 24.59 -1.61 -1.97
N PHE A 2 24.03 -0.62 -1.33
CA PHE A 2 22.74 -0.77 -0.64
C PHE A 2 21.60 -0.69 -1.62
N LYS A 3 20.61 -1.53 -1.40
CA LYS A 3 19.37 -1.52 -2.13
C LYS A 3 18.24 -1.41 -1.12
N ASN A 4 17.29 -0.50 -1.38
CA ASN A 4 16.14 -0.32 -0.52
C ASN A 4 15.07 -1.34 -0.84
N LYS A 5 15.45 -2.63 -0.75
CA LYS A 5 14.47 -3.67 -1.02
C LYS A 5 14.67 -4.86 -0.11
N ASN A 6 13.57 -5.54 0.15
CA ASN A 6 13.49 -6.72 0.99
C ASN A 6 13.42 -7.93 0.07
N HIS A 7 14.48 -8.73 0.02
CA HIS A 7 14.61 -9.84 -0.92
C HIS A 7 14.48 -9.29 -2.35
N SER A 8 13.46 -9.70 -3.10
CA SER A 8 13.22 -9.21 -4.46
C SER A 8 12.18 -8.08 -4.50
N SER A 9 11.70 -7.63 -3.35
CA SER A 9 10.67 -6.59 -3.26
C SER A 9 11.27 -5.23 -2.89
N ASN A 10 10.73 -4.16 -3.45
CA ASN A 10 11.15 -2.79 -3.16
C ASN A 10 10.38 -2.16 -2.00
N ASN A 11 9.50 -2.90 -1.35
CA ASN A 11 8.79 -2.43 -0.16
C ASN A 11 8.42 -3.62 0.72
N LEU A 12 8.11 -3.34 1.98
CA LEU A 12 7.66 -4.35 2.94
C LEU A 12 6.14 -4.48 2.97
N CYS A 13 5.44 -3.42 2.62
CA CYS A 13 3.99 -3.32 2.88
C CYS A 13 3.12 -3.90 1.77
N GLY A 14 3.65 -4.13 0.57
CA GLY A 14 2.84 -4.41 -0.61
C GLY A 14 1.90 -5.59 -0.44
N ASN A 15 2.42 -6.72 0.03
CA ASN A 15 1.61 -7.90 0.24
C ASN A 15 0.54 -7.67 1.32
N ASN A 16 0.91 -6.96 2.39
CA ASN A 16 -0.02 -6.63 3.46
C ASN A 16 -1.13 -5.71 2.97
N VAL A 17 -0.79 -4.71 2.15
CA VAL A 17 -1.79 -3.83 1.54
C VAL A 17 -2.79 -4.65 0.75
N LYS A 18 -2.30 -5.57 -0.07
CA LYS A 18 -3.15 -6.44 -0.88
C LYS A 18 -4.09 -7.28 -0.01
N GLU A 19 -3.55 -7.94 1.02
CA GLU A 19 -4.33 -8.81 1.88
C GLU A 19 -5.36 -8.02 2.68
N ILE A 20 -4.98 -6.89 3.24
CA ILE A 20 -5.89 -6.02 3.99
C ILE A 20 -7.00 -5.50 3.09
N ARG A 21 -6.64 -5.01 1.89
CA ARG A 21 -7.61 -4.53 0.92
C ARG A 21 -8.64 -5.60 0.58
N LYS A 22 -8.17 -6.82 0.32
CA LYS A 22 -9.05 -7.94 -0.05
C LYS A 22 -9.93 -8.40 1.10
N SER A 23 -9.53 -8.13 2.33
CA SER A 23 -10.30 -8.51 3.52
C SER A 23 -11.48 -7.59 3.80
N LYS A 24 -11.56 -6.45 3.12
CA LYS A 24 -12.60 -5.46 3.39
C LYS A 24 -13.98 -5.95 2.92
N SER A 25 -15.02 -5.53 3.63
CA SER A 25 -16.40 -5.82 3.29
C SER A 25 -17.19 -4.50 3.37
N PRO A 26 -17.74 -4.04 2.25
CA PRO A 26 -17.68 -4.62 0.91
C PRO A 26 -16.26 -4.61 0.34
N LYS A 27 -16.06 -5.42 -0.69
CA LYS A 27 -14.76 -5.57 -1.35
C LYS A 27 -14.19 -4.23 -1.79
N LEU A 28 -12.91 -4.03 -1.50
CA LEU A 28 -12.20 -2.81 -1.91
C LEU A 28 -11.24 -3.16 -3.06
N SER A 29 -11.52 -2.64 -4.25
CA SER A 29 -10.67 -2.85 -5.41
C SER A 29 -9.41 -1.96 -5.34
N GLN A 30 -8.44 -2.23 -6.21
CA GLN A 30 -7.26 -1.36 -6.33
C GLN A 30 -7.69 0.06 -6.73
N LYS A 31 -8.63 0.18 -7.65
CA LYS A 31 -9.16 1.49 -8.04
C LYS A 31 -9.87 2.15 -6.85
N GLY A 32 -10.67 1.40 -6.12
CA GLY A 32 -11.35 1.92 -4.93
C GLY A 32 -10.36 2.46 -3.90
N LEU A 33 -9.27 1.72 -3.67
CA LEU A 33 -8.22 2.18 -2.76
C LEU A 33 -7.57 3.47 -3.28
N SER A 34 -7.25 3.54 -4.57
CA SER A 34 -6.66 4.75 -5.14
C SER A 34 -7.61 5.95 -5.00
N ASP A 35 -8.91 5.72 -5.20
CA ASP A 35 -9.92 6.79 -5.05
C ASP A 35 -9.94 7.32 -3.61
N LEU A 36 -9.90 6.43 -2.62
CA LEU A 36 -9.88 6.83 -1.21
C LEU A 36 -8.62 7.62 -0.87
N LEU A 37 -7.47 7.19 -1.39
CA LEU A 37 -6.20 7.89 -1.17
C LEU A 37 -6.23 9.28 -1.80
N GLN A 38 -6.77 9.39 -2.99
CA GLN A 38 -6.89 10.69 -3.67
C GLN A 38 -7.80 11.65 -2.92
N LEU A 39 -8.88 11.14 -2.34
CA LEU A 39 -9.76 11.94 -1.49
C LEU A 39 -9.03 12.49 -0.27
N GLU A 40 -8.05 11.77 0.24
CA GLU A 40 -7.24 12.21 1.38
C GLU A 40 -6.09 13.13 0.96
N GLY A 41 -5.88 13.31 -0.34
CA GLY A 41 -4.84 14.20 -0.84
C GLY A 41 -3.59 13.51 -1.38
N LEU A 42 -3.57 12.19 -1.40
CA LEU A 42 -2.43 11.44 -1.96
C LEU A 42 -2.73 11.06 -3.40
N ASP A 43 -2.00 11.66 -4.33
CA ASP A 43 -2.21 11.46 -5.76
C ASP A 43 -1.53 10.17 -6.23
N ILE A 44 -2.23 9.07 -6.04
CA ILE A 44 -1.77 7.73 -6.41
C ILE A 44 -2.88 7.06 -7.21
N ASP A 45 -2.54 6.51 -8.38
CA ASP A 45 -3.52 5.85 -9.22
C ASP A 45 -3.53 4.33 -9.02
N LYS A 46 -4.46 3.67 -9.69
CA LYS A 46 -4.61 2.21 -9.64
C LYS A 46 -3.32 1.48 -10.03
N ASN A 47 -2.61 1.98 -11.03
CA ASN A 47 -1.37 1.35 -11.50
C ASN A 47 -0.28 1.43 -10.45
N ALA A 48 -0.21 2.55 -9.73
CA ALA A 48 0.73 2.68 -8.62
C ALA A 48 0.40 1.71 -7.49
N ILE A 49 -0.90 1.54 -7.17
CA ILE A 49 -1.33 0.54 -6.18
C ILE A 49 -0.90 -0.86 -6.61
N GLN A 50 -1.11 -1.20 -7.87
CA GLN A 50 -0.72 -2.50 -8.41
C GLN A 50 0.79 -2.73 -8.22
N ARG A 51 1.61 -1.73 -8.52
CA ARG A 51 3.06 -1.84 -8.37
C ARG A 51 3.50 -1.91 -6.92
N ILE A 52 2.78 -1.24 -6.02
CA ILE A 52 3.03 -1.38 -4.58
C ILE A 52 2.76 -2.82 -4.15
N GLU A 53 1.60 -3.36 -4.53
CA GLU A 53 1.19 -4.70 -4.10
C GLU A 53 2.07 -5.80 -4.67
N SER A 54 2.65 -5.58 -5.85
CA SER A 54 3.57 -6.55 -6.46
C SER A 54 5.02 -6.38 -6.00
N GLY A 55 5.29 -5.36 -5.18
CA GLY A 55 6.64 -5.10 -4.67
C GLY A 55 7.56 -4.36 -5.63
N GLN A 56 7.05 -3.89 -6.75
CA GLN A 56 7.88 -3.21 -7.76
C GLN A 56 8.20 -1.77 -7.39
N ARG A 57 7.30 -1.11 -6.63
CA ARG A 57 7.40 0.31 -6.34
C ARG A 57 7.87 0.53 -4.91
N PHE A 58 8.81 1.47 -4.73
CA PHE A 58 9.15 1.95 -3.40
C PHE A 58 7.97 2.71 -2.81
N VAL A 59 7.81 2.63 -1.50
CA VAL A 59 6.74 3.30 -0.77
C VAL A 59 7.37 4.23 0.26
N THR A 60 7.01 5.50 0.21
CA THR A 60 7.55 6.50 1.13
C THR A 60 6.83 6.41 2.49
N ASP A 61 7.44 6.99 3.51
CA ASP A 61 6.82 7.06 4.85
C ASP A 61 5.51 7.87 4.81
N ILE A 62 5.47 8.91 3.99
CA ILE A 62 4.25 9.69 3.80
C ILE A 62 3.13 8.80 3.23
N GLU A 63 3.46 8.01 2.22
CA GLU A 63 2.49 7.10 1.60
C GLU A 63 2.01 6.04 2.59
N LEU A 64 2.92 5.51 3.42
CA LEU A 64 2.55 4.55 4.46
C LEU A 64 1.52 5.15 5.43
N LYS A 65 1.71 6.39 5.81
CA LYS A 65 0.79 7.08 6.72
C LYS A 65 -0.62 7.15 6.12
N TYR A 66 -0.72 7.50 4.84
CA TYR A 66 -2.02 7.57 4.15
C TYR A 66 -2.64 6.18 4.01
N LEU A 67 -1.85 5.17 3.68
CA LEU A 67 -2.34 3.79 3.59
C LEU A 67 -2.89 3.31 4.92
N SER A 68 -2.17 3.57 6.00
CA SER A 68 -2.61 3.23 7.35
C SER A 68 -3.96 3.87 7.66
N LYS A 69 -4.09 5.15 7.36
CA LYS A 69 -5.32 5.90 7.63
C LYS A 69 -6.51 5.35 6.82
N VAL A 70 -6.33 5.19 5.53
CA VAL A 70 -7.41 4.79 4.62
C VAL A 70 -7.83 3.35 4.85
N LEU A 71 -6.88 2.47 5.14
CA LEU A 71 -7.17 1.06 5.39
C LEU A 71 -7.57 0.78 6.85
N HIS A 72 -7.48 1.78 7.72
CA HIS A 72 -7.82 1.65 9.15
C HIS A 72 -6.97 0.58 9.84
N VAL A 73 -5.68 0.58 9.57
CA VAL A 73 -4.72 -0.33 10.20
C VAL A 73 -3.55 0.47 10.74
N THR A 74 -2.77 -0.16 11.61
CA THR A 74 -1.56 0.46 12.15
C THR A 74 -0.42 0.33 11.14
N LEU A 75 0.62 1.15 11.32
CA LEU A 75 1.85 1.00 10.55
C LEU A 75 2.48 -0.37 10.78
N ASP A 76 2.42 -0.87 12.02
CA ASP A 76 2.93 -2.20 12.34
C ASP A 76 2.24 -3.28 11.52
N GLU A 77 0.93 -3.17 11.35
CA GLU A 77 0.18 -4.12 10.54
C GLU A 77 0.58 -4.06 9.07
N LEU A 78 0.87 -2.86 8.56
CA LEU A 78 1.32 -2.70 7.18
C LEU A 78 2.72 -3.25 6.96
N LEU A 79 3.58 -3.15 7.95
CA LEU A 79 5.00 -3.52 7.83
C LEU A 79 5.31 -4.91 8.38
N HIS A 80 4.31 -5.60 8.88
CA HIS A 80 4.47 -6.93 9.46
C HIS A 80 4.95 -7.94 8.41
N GLU A 81 5.98 -8.64 8.75
CA GLU A 81 6.50 -9.75 7.94
C GLU A 81 6.03 -11.10 8.51
#